data_c5b1e6684bbeb3f1666eadbc3ec6b1f8
#
_entry.id   c5b1e6684bbeb3f1666eadbc3ec6b1f8
#
_cell.length_a   1.000
_cell.length_b   1.000
_cell.length_c   1.000
_cell.angle_alpha   90.00
_cell.angle_beta   90.00
_cell.angle_gamma   90.00
#
_symmetry.space_group_name_H-M   'P 1'
#
loop_
_entity.id
_entity.type
_entity.pdbx_description
1 polymer ?
#
loop_
_entity_poly.entity_id
_entity_poly.type
_entity_poly.pdbx_seq_one_letter_code
_entity_poly.pdbx_strand_id
1 'polypeptide(L)'
;MKSVRKTVSSGSPLEPRIGFSRAVRKGAHVAVAGTAPIGDDGGTVGRGDVYAQTVRCLDIAETALRAAGASLEDVVRTRVMLTDADRWEEAARAHGERFASVRPACTFVEVSRFVDPDWLVEVEVDAVLG
;
A
#
# COMPACT_ATOMS: atom_id res chain seq x y z
N MET A 1 15.78 -2.12 26.66
CA MET A 1 15.36 -3.18 25.73
C MET A 1 15.34 -2.64 24.31
N LYS A 2 15.95 -3.37 23.39
CA LYS A 2 15.97 -2.93 21.97
C LYS A 2 14.63 -3.21 21.31
N SER A 3 14.14 -2.26 20.53
CA SER A 3 12.97 -2.49 19.67
C SER A 3 13.33 -3.49 18.58
N VAL A 4 12.41 -4.40 18.32
CA VAL A 4 12.54 -5.36 17.23
C VAL A 4 12.40 -4.63 15.89
N ARG A 5 13.31 -4.94 14.96
CA ARG A 5 13.19 -4.51 13.57
C ARG A 5 12.93 -5.73 12.70
N LYS A 6 11.85 -5.69 11.94
CA LYS A 6 11.49 -6.77 11.03
C LYS A 6 11.17 -6.16 9.66
N THR A 7 11.78 -6.74 8.62
CA THR A 7 11.49 -6.36 7.23
C THR A 7 10.62 -7.43 6.58
N VAL A 8 9.73 -6.98 5.69
CA VAL A 8 8.84 -7.84 4.92
C VAL A 8 9.13 -7.62 3.44
N SER A 9 9.38 -8.71 2.72
CA SER A 9 9.62 -8.66 1.28
C SER A 9 8.38 -9.11 0.53
N SER A 10 8.11 -8.50 -0.63
CA SER A 10 7.12 -8.97 -1.58
C SER A 10 7.76 -9.81 -2.69
N GLY A 11 9.08 -10.00 -2.66
CA GLY A 11 9.81 -10.72 -3.70
C GLY A 11 10.18 -9.85 -4.89
N SER A 12 9.91 -8.55 -4.85
CA SER A 12 10.27 -7.65 -5.94
C SER A 12 11.79 -7.56 -6.10
N PRO A 13 12.32 -7.70 -7.35
CA PRO A 13 13.75 -7.53 -7.59
C PRO A 13 14.25 -6.11 -7.36
N LEU A 14 13.35 -5.13 -7.30
CA LEU A 14 13.69 -3.74 -7.01
C LEU A 14 14.06 -3.54 -5.53
N GLU A 15 13.57 -4.38 -4.63
CA GLU A 15 13.82 -4.22 -3.20
C GLU A 15 15.32 -4.23 -2.88
N PRO A 16 16.09 -5.27 -3.23
CA PRO A 16 17.53 -5.25 -2.94
C PRO A 16 18.29 -4.24 -3.81
N ARG A 17 17.84 -4.01 -5.03
CA ARG A 17 18.50 -3.09 -5.96
C ARG A 17 18.42 -1.64 -5.49
N ILE A 18 17.25 -1.21 -4.98
CA ILE A 18 17.02 0.15 -4.49
C ILE A 18 17.42 0.27 -3.02
N GLY A 19 17.31 -0.82 -2.27
CA GLY A 19 17.58 -0.82 -0.85
C GLY A 19 16.32 -0.53 -0.01
N PHE A 20 15.17 -1.13 -0.39
CA PHE A 20 13.96 -0.97 0.39
C PHE A 20 13.29 -2.33 0.67
N SER A 21 12.30 -2.31 1.56
CA SER A 21 11.46 -3.46 1.89
C SER A 21 10.01 -3.12 1.61
N ARG A 22 9.16 -4.13 1.38
CA ARG A 22 7.72 -3.88 1.20
C ARG A 22 7.10 -3.27 2.45
N ALA A 23 7.51 -3.75 3.61
CA ALA A 23 7.13 -3.17 4.89
C ALA A 23 8.26 -3.30 5.89
N VAL A 24 8.27 -2.42 6.87
CA VAL A 24 9.21 -2.46 7.99
C VAL A 24 8.43 -2.28 9.28
N ARG A 25 8.69 -3.17 10.24
CA ARG A 25 8.22 -2.97 11.61
C ARG A 25 9.40 -2.58 12.48
N LYS A 26 9.24 -1.52 13.26
CA LYS A 26 10.18 -1.11 14.29
C LYS A 26 9.41 -0.87 15.58
N GLY A 27 9.60 -1.74 16.56
CA GLY A 27 8.81 -1.71 17.78
C GLY A 27 7.32 -1.91 17.46
N ALA A 28 6.47 -0.95 17.82
CA ALA A 28 5.04 -0.98 17.54
C ALA A 28 4.66 -0.36 16.19
N HIS A 29 5.60 0.31 15.51
CA HIS A 29 5.31 1.01 14.27
C HIS A 29 5.56 0.12 13.05
N VAL A 30 4.62 0.14 12.09
CA VAL A 30 4.74 -0.56 10.82
C VAL A 30 4.55 0.46 9.69
N ALA A 31 5.51 0.50 8.76
CA ALA A 31 5.42 1.31 7.56
C ALA A 31 5.36 0.38 6.34
N VAL A 32 4.35 0.56 5.50
CA VAL A 32 4.24 -0.15 4.22
C VAL A 32 4.61 0.83 3.11
N ALA A 33 5.58 0.45 2.30
CA ALA A 33 6.06 1.27 1.20
C ALA A 33 4.97 1.49 0.15
N GLY A 34 5.17 2.51 -0.69
CA GLY A 34 4.30 2.73 -1.84
C GLY A 34 4.11 1.41 -2.60
N THR A 35 2.87 0.97 -2.69
CA THR A 35 2.50 -0.35 -3.17
C THR A 35 1.73 -0.23 -4.47
N ALA A 36 2.29 -0.82 -5.53
CA ALA A 36 1.75 -0.78 -6.89
C ALA A 36 0.84 -1.99 -7.16
N PRO A 37 -0.03 -1.90 -8.20
CA PRO A 37 -0.98 -2.98 -8.50
C PRO A 37 -0.33 -4.12 -9.30
N ILE A 38 0.61 -4.82 -8.70
CA ILE A 38 1.36 -5.89 -9.34
C ILE A 38 0.71 -7.24 -9.03
N GLY A 39 0.47 -8.04 -10.06
CA GLY A 39 -0.06 -9.39 -9.92
C GLY A 39 1.03 -10.40 -9.57
N ASP A 40 0.59 -11.63 -9.27
CA ASP A 40 1.49 -12.73 -8.91
C ASP A 40 2.44 -13.10 -10.07
N ASP A 41 2.04 -12.82 -11.30
CA ASP A 41 2.86 -13.03 -12.50
C ASP A 41 3.86 -11.88 -12.76
N GLY A 42 3.85 -10.84 -11.94
CA GLY A 42 4.68 -9.65 -12.11
C GLY A 42 4.09 -8.60 -13.04
N GLY A 43 2.96 -8.88 -13.66
CA GLY A 43 2.27 -7.93 -14.55
C GLY A 43 1.35 -6.98 -13.78
N THR A 44 0.88 -5.94 -14.48
CA THR A 44 -0.06 -4.99 -13.89
C THR A 44 -1.47 -5.59 -13.85
N VAL A 45 -2.11 -5.52 -12.68
CA VAL A 45 -3.50 -5.91 -12.51
C VAL A 45 -4.40 -4.72 -12.88
N GLY A 46 -5.49 -5.00 -13.59
CA GLY A 46 -6.54 -4.01 -13.83
C GLY A 46 -6.09 -2.81 -14.63
N ARG A 47 -5.43 -3.01 -15.78
CA ARG A 47 -4.99 -1.92 -16.65
C ARG A 47 -6.14 -1.00 -16.99
N GLY A 48 -5.95 0.30 -16.79
CA GLY A 48 -6.98 1.32 -17.03
C GLY A 48 -8.07 1.39 -15.97
N ASP A 49 -8.06 0.53 -14.96
CA ASP A 49 -9.12 0.40 -13.95
C ASP A 49 -8.57 0.80 -12.57
N VAL A 50 -8.85 2.03 -12.17
CA VAL A 50 -8.36 2.55 -10.88
C VAL A 50 -8.92 1.76 -9.69
N TYR A 51 -10.19 1.36 -9.76
CA TYR A 51 -10.79 0.58 -8.68
C TYR A 51 -10.06 -0.75 -8.49
N ALA A 52 -9.92 -1.53 -9.57
CA ALA A 52 -9.26 -2.83 -9.52
C ALA A 52 -7.80 -2.70 -9.07
N GLN A 53 -7.10 -1.67 -9.55
CA GLN A 53 -5.73 -1.41 -9.15
C GLN A 53 -5.63 -1.08 -7.66
N THR A 54 -6.55 -0.25 -7.15
CA THR A 54 -6.56 0.11 -5.73
C THR A 54 -6.83 -1.13 -4.85
N VAL A 55 -7.78 -1.98 -5.25
CA VAL A 55 -8.03 -3.23 -4.54
C VAL A 55 -6.75 -4.07 -4.46
N ARG A 56 -6.05 -4.20 -5.58
CA ARG A 56 -4.80 -5.00 -5.59
C ARG A 56 -3.72 -4.38 -4.71
N CYS A 57 -3.54 -3.06 -4.75
CA CYS A 57 -2.59 -2.37 -3.87
C CYS A 57 -2.90 -2.67 -2.40
N LEU A 58 -4.18 -2.60 -2.03
CA LEU A 58 -4.61 -2.85 -0.65
C LEU A 58 -4.46 -4.32 -0.26
N ASP A 59 -4.66 -5.26 -1.18
CA ASP A 59 -4.42 -6.68 -0.93
C ASP A 59 -2.94 -6.93 -0.57
N ILE A 60 -2.03 -6.35 -1.35
CA ILE A 60 -0.59 -6.49 -1.12
C ILE A 60 -0.20 -5.82 0.21
N ALA A 61 -0.72 -4.62 0.47
CA ALA A 61 -0.45 -3.90 1.70
C ALA A 61 -0.95 -4.67 2.93
N GLU A 62 -2.14 -5.26 2.85
CA GLU A 62 -2.70 -6.04 3.96
C GLU A 62 -1.86 -7.29 4.22
N THR A 63 -1.44 -8.00 3.18
CA THR A 63 -0.55 -9.16 3.31
C THR A 63 0.76 -8.77 4.01
N ALA A 64 1.32 -7.62 3.62
CA ALA A 64 2.56 -7.11 4.25
C ALA A 64 2.35 -6.74 5.72
N LEU A 65 1.22 -6.09 6.04
CA LEU A 65 0.86 -5.77 7.43
C LEU A 65 0.79 -7.03 8.28
N ARG A 66 0.10 -8.06 7.80
CA ARG A 66 -0.04 -9.32 8.53
C ARG A 66 1.29 -10.01 8.73
N ALA A 67 2.15 -10.00 7.71
CA ALA A 67 3.49 -10.56 7.83
C ALA A 67 4.33 -9.81 8.87
N ALA A 68 4.05 -8.53 9.10
CA ALA A 68 4.69 -7.72 10.13
C ALA A 68 4.03 -7.87 11.52
N GLY A 69 2.93 -8.62 11.62
CA GLY A 69 2.22 -8.85 12.87
C GLY A 69 1.09 -7.85 13.13
N ALA A 70 0.72 -7.05 12.14
CA ALA A 70 -0.36 -6.07 12.24
C ALA A 70 -1.60 -6.52 11.45
N SER A 71 -2.67 -5.76 11.61
CA SER A 71 -3.92 -5.97 10.85
C SER A 71 -4.44 -4.62 10.36
N LEU A 72 -5.52 -4.65 9.57
CA LEU A 72 -6.15 -3.41 9.11
C LEU A 72 -6.60 -2.51 10.26
N GLU A 73 -6.99 -3.10 11.39
CA GLU A 73 -7.45 -2.36 12.56
C GLU A 73 -6.33 -1.53 13.20
N ASP A 74 -5.08 -1.87 12.95
CA ASP A 74 -3.92 -1.15 13.47
C ASP A 74 -3.54 0.04 12.60
N VAL A 75 -4.15 0.18 11.42
CA VAL A 75 -3.81 1.23 10.45
C VAL A 75 -4.26 2.59 10.97
N VAL A 76 -3.32 3.53 11.01
CA VAL A 76 -3.57 4.92 11.45
C VAL A 76 -3.53 5.91 10.30
N ARG A 77 -2.88 5.57 9.20
CA ARG A 77 -2.75 6.46 8.04
C ARG A 77 -2.68 5.65 6.75
N THR A 78 -3.38 6.16 5.73
CA THR A 78 -3.21 5.74 4.34
C THR A 78 -2.92 6.97 3.49
N ARG A 79 -2.12 6.80 2.43
CA ARG A 79 -1.93 7.81 1.40
C ARG A 79 -2.17 7.14 0.06
N VAL A 80 -3.13 7.67 -0.68
CA VAL A 80 -3.48 7.18 -2.01
C VAL A 80 -2.96 8.17 -3.04
N MET A 81 -2.03 7.70 -3.88
CA MET A 81 -1.42 8.50 -4.92
C MET A 81 -2.01 8.09 -6.26
N LEU A 82 -2.45 9.06 -7.04
CA LEU A 82 -3.13 8.85 -8.33
C LEU A 82 -2.43 9.64 -9.42
N THR A 83 -2.36 9.08 -10.63
CA THR A 83 -1.89 9.84 -11.79
C THR A 83 -2.96 10.78 -12.34
N ASP A 84 -4.22 10.55 -11.97
CA ASP A 84 -5.36 11.39 -12.35
C ASP A 84 -6.30 11.54 -11.14
N ALA A 85 -6.22 12.68 -10.46
CA ALA A 85 -7.01 12.94 -9.26
C ALA A 85 -8.52 13.02 -9.54
N ASP A 86 -8.92 13.25 -10.78
CA ASP A 86 -10.34 13.27 -11.16
C ASP A 86 -10.98 11.88 -11.00
N ARG A 87 -10.16 10.84 -10.95
CA ARG A 87 -10.62 9.45 -10.76
C ARG A 87 -10.58 9.00 -9.29
N TRP A 88 -10.54 9.96 -8.37
CA TRP A 88 -10.44 9.64 -6.93
C TRP A 88 -11.59 8.80 -6.40
N GLU A 89 -12.81 8.94 -6.97
CA GLU A 89 -13.97 8.21 -6.47
C GLU A 89 -13.84 6.69 -6.65
N GLU A 90 -13.18 6.26 -7.73
CA GLU A 90 -12.92 4.83 -7.95
C GLU A 90 -12.00 4.27 -6.87
N ALA A 91 -10.93 5.01 -6.53
CA ALA A 91 -10.01 4.61 -5.47
C ALA A 91 -10.68 4.72 -4.09
N ALA A 92 -11.49 5.76 -3.87
CA ALA A 92 -12.21 5.96 -2.62
C ALA A 92 -13.18 4.81 -2.33
N ARG A 93 -13.85 4.28 -3.36
CA ARG A 93 -14.74 3.15 -3.19
C ARG A 93 -13.98 1.91 -2.70
N ALA A 94 -12.86 1.59 -3.31
CA ALA A 94 -12.03 0.46 -2.89
C ALA A 94 -11.50 0.65 -1.47
N HIS A 95 -11.05 1.87 -1.15
CA HIS A 95 -10.55 2.21 0.18
C HIS A 95 -11.66 2.09 1.23
N GLY A 96 -12.84 2.63 0.94
CA GLY A 96 -13.98 2.60 1.85
C GLY A 96 -14.46 1.18 2.14
N GLU A 97 -14.48 0.32 1.13
CA GLU A 97 -14.88 -1.08 1.29
C GLU A 97 -13.98 -1.81 2.29
N ARG A 98 -12.72 -1.41 2.39
CA ARG A 98 -11.75 -2.06 3.27
C ARG A 98 -11.63 -1.39 4.63
N PHE A 99 -11.75 -0.06 4.70
CA PHE A 99 -11.44 0.72 5.89
C PHE A 99 -12.65 1.39 6.55
N ALA A 100 -13.88 1.13 6.09
CA ALA A 100 -15.05 1.84 6.61
C ALA A 100 -15.21 1.74 8.13
N SER A 101 -14.83 0.62 8.74
CA SER A 101 -14.93 0.42 10.19
C SER A 101 -13.67 0.86 10.95
N VAL A 102 -12.56 1.08 10.26
CA VAL A 102 -11.28 1.51 10.86
C VAL A 102 -11.14 3.02 10.81
N ARG A 103 -11.41 3.60 9.65
CA ARG A 103 -11.38 5.03 9.38
C ARG A 103 -10.04 5.70 9.73
N PRO A 104 -8.95 5.25 9.10
CA PRO A 104 -7.64 5.88 9.32
C PRO A 104 -7.60 7.30 8.76
N ALA A 105 -6.62 8.09 9.20
CA ALA A 105 -6.31 9.33 8.51
C ALA A 105 -5.93 9.00 7.07
N CYS A 106 -6.51 9.69 6.09
CA CYS A 106 -6.33 9.36 4.68
C CYS A 106 -6.11 10.61 3.85
N THR A 107 -5.17 10.55 2.93
CA THR A 107 -4.89 11.64 1.99
C THR A 107 -4.85 11.09 0.58
N PHE A 108 -5.52 11.79 -0.34
CA PHE A 108 -5.44 11.52 -1.77
C PHE A 108 -4.62 12.62 -2.42
N VAL A 109 -3.62 12.27 -3.20
CA VAL A 109 -2.78 13.23 -3.93
C VAL A 109 -2.59 12.79 -5.36
N GLU A 110 -2.45 13.76 -6.27
CA GLU A 110 -2.07 13.47 -7.63
C GLU A 110 -0.55 13.52 -7.75
N VAL A 111 0.01 12.56 -8.48
CA VAL A 111 1.43 12.52 -8.83
C VAL A 111 1.56 12.49 -10.36
N SER A 112 2.69 12.96 -10.87
CA SER A 112 2.87 13.04 -12.33
C SER A 112 2.89 11.67 -13.01
N ARG A 113 3.49 10.67 -12.37
CA ARG A 113 3.57 9.29 -12.87
C ARG A 113 4.24 8.38 -11.86
N PHE A 114 4.14 7.08 -12.12
CA PHE A 114 4.87 6.05 -11.38
C PHE A 114 5.99 5.47 -12.25
N VAL A 115 6.73 4.51 -11.69
CA VAL A 115 7.83 3.84 -12.39
C VAL A 115 7.31 3.13 -13.66
N ASP A 116 6.13 2.52 -13.57
CA ASP A 116 5.47 1.87 -14.69
C ASP A 116 4.29 2.73 -15.16
N PRO A 117 4.20 3.06 -16.46
CA PRO A 117 3.12 3.91 -16.98
C PRO A 117 1.73 3.27 -16.87
N ASP A 118 1.63 1.96 -16.70
CA ASP A 118 0.35 1.28 -16.52
C ASP A 118 -0.19 1.41 -15.10
N TRP A 119 0.63 1.83 -14.15
CA TRP A 119 0.18 2.04 -12.77
C TRP A 119 -0.52 3.39 -12.65
N LEU A 120 -1.79 3.37 -12.27
CA LEU A 120 -2.62 4.56 -12.10
C LEU A 120 -2.73 4.97 -10.63
N VAL A 121 -2.36 4.06 -9.72
CA VAL A 121 -2.46 4.28 -8.28
C VAL A 121 -1.37 3.52 -7.55
N GLU A 122 -0.87 4.11 -6.46
CA GLU A 122 -0.09 3.42 -5.43
C GLU A 122 -0.62 3.83 -4.06
N VAL A 123 -0.43 2.97 -3.06
CA VAL A 123 -0.91 3.23 -1.70
C VAL A 123 0.22 3.01 -0.70
N GLU A 124 0.37 3.96 0.23
CA GLU A 124 1.22 3.83 1.42
C GLU A 124 0.34 3.63 2.64
N VAL A 125 0.83 2.87 3.62
CA VAL A 125 0.08 2.57 4.85
C VAL A 125 1.02 2.65 6.04
N ASP A 126 0.55 3.30 7.11
CA ASP A 126 1.21 3.29 8.41
C ASP A 126 0.28 2.64 9.44
N ALA A 127 0.84 1.78 10.28
CA ALA A 127 0.10 1.12 11.34
C ALA A 127 0.88 1.20 12.66
N VAL A 128 0.14 1.16 13.77
CA VAL A 128 0.73 1.17 15.11
C VAL A 128 0.06 0.07 15.92
N LEU A 129 0.86 -0.86 16.42
CA LEU A 129 0.39 -1.97 17.25
C LEU A 129 0.10 -1.47 18.66
N GLY A 130 -1.02 -1.88 19.19
CA GLY A 130 -1.43 -1.51 20.55
C GLY A 130 -0.80 -2.32 21.66
#